data_c148a5ec4b3a9f39d7bdaa4c506fea7a
#
_entry.id   c148a5ec4b3a9f39d7bdaa4c506fea7a
#
_cell.length_a   1.000
_cell.length_b   1.000
_cell.length_c   1.000
_cell.angle_alpha   90.00
_cell.angle_beta   90.00
_cell.angle_gamma   90.00
#
_symmetry.space_group_name_H-M   'P 1'
#
loop_
_entity.id
_entity.type
_entity.pdbx_description
1 polymer ?
#
loop_
_entity_poly.entity_id
_entity_poly.type
_entity_poly.pdbx_seq_one_letter_code
_entity_poly.pdbx_strand_id
1 'polypeptide(L)'
;MKTHNTEKTRYKISEFYRKQPFGAVINQDPATRSWSWKGHIDLEDGPYSEFSSRRSFTTGSEAEDHMRRFAHERIDNWLRATQPGSL
;
A
#
# COMPACT_ATOMS: atom_id res chain seq x y z
N MET A 1 -33.34 5.20 -2.38
CA MET A 1 -32.80 5.14 -2.09
C MET A 1 -31.84 4.86 -1.95
N LYS A 2 -31.34 4.94 -1.72
CA LYS A 2 -30.54 4.77 -1.59
C LYS A 2 -29.78 4.13 -1.24
N THR A 3 -29.30 3.78 -1.31
CA THR A 3 -28.60 3.25 -0.99
C THR A 3 -27.65 3.01 -0.72
N HIS A 4 -27.40 2.93 -0.37
CA HIS A 4 -26.43 2.78 -0.19
C HIS A 4 -25.64 1.94 -0.18
N ASN A 5 -25.59 2.23 -0.71
CA ASN A 5 -24.57 1.35 -0.92
C ASN A 5 -23.44 1.42 0.06
N THR A 6 -23.26 0.41 0.78
CA THR A 6 -22.32 0.44 1.86
C THR A 6 -21.01 -0.22 1.52
N GLU A 7 -20.92 -0.90 0.41
CA GLU A 7 -19.67 -1.55 0.07
C GLU A 7 -18.74 -0.57 -0.59
N LYS A 8 -17.56 -0.45 -0.06
CA LYS A 8 -16.56 0.39 -0.67
C LYS A 8 -15.75 -0.44 -1.65
N THR A 9 -15.77 -0.04 -2.91
CA THR A 9 -14.96 -0.68 -3.92
C THR A 9 -13.66 0.06 -4.14
N ARG A 10 -13.46 1.13 -3.39
CA ARG A 10 -12.23 1.91 -3.50
C ARG A 10 -12.05 2.71 -2.22
N TYR A 11 -10.87 2.62 -1.61
CA TYR A 11 -10.61 3.40 -0.41
C TYR A 11 -9.12 3.62 -0.26
N LYS A 12 -8.77 4.63 0.54
CA LYS A 12 -7.39 5.02 0.75
C LYS A 12 -6.91 4.57 2.11
N ILE A 13 -5.62 4.26 2.16
CA ILE A 13 -4.93 3.95 3.39
C ILE A 13 -3.74 4.88 3.49
N SER A 14 -3.51 5.40 4.69
CA SER A 14 -2.40 6.30 4.94
C SER A 14 -1.84 5.93 6.29
N GLU A 15 -0.57 5.51 6.34
CA GLU A 15 0.03 4.97 7.55
C GLU A 15 1.48 5.37 7.63
N PHE A 16 2.08 5.08 8.78
CA PHE A 16 3.51 5.26 8.99
C PHE A 16 4.10 3.93 9.40
N TYR A 17 5.32 3.69 8.96
CA TYR A 17 6.09 2.55 9.41
C TYR A 17 7.50 3.05 9.67
N ARG A 18 7.97 2.90 10.91
CA ARG A 18 9.29 3.38 11.30
C ARG A 18 9.47 4.85 10.92
N LYS A 19 8.41 5.63 11.14
CA LYS A 19 8.35 7.07 10.88
C LYS A 19 8.33 7.43 9.40
N GLN A 20 8.22 6.46 8.53
CA GLN A 20 8.16 6.73 7.09
C GLN A 20 6.71 6.63 6.62
N PRO A 21 6.18 7.70 6.03
CA PRO A 21 4.80 7.65 5.57
C PRO A 21 4.65 6.83 4.30
N PHE A 22 3.57 6.11 4.23
CA PHE A 22 3.21 5.41 3.02
C PHE A 22 1.69 5.34 2.93
N GLY A 23 1.21 5.08 1.73
CA GLY A 23 -0.21 4.98 1.54
C GLY A 23 -0.54 4.23 0.28
N ALA A 24 -1.82 3.97 0.11
CA ALA A 24 -2.27 3.25 -1.05
C ALA A 24 -3.74 3.48 -1.28
N VAL A 25 -4.16 3.22 -2.50
CA VAL A 25 -5.57 3.13 -2.87
C VAL A 25 -5.84 1.66 -3.13
N ILE A 26 -6.82 1.13 -2.43
CA ILE A 26 -7.28 -0.24 -2.60
C ILE A 26 -8.50 -0.18 -3.48
N ASN A 27 -8.53 -0.97 -4.54
CA ASN A 27 -9.55 -0.84 -5.57
C ASN A 27 -10.06 -2.19 -6.02
N GLN A 28 -11.37 -2.29 -6.21
CA GLN A 28 -11.99 -3.49 -6.74
C GLN A 28 -12.40 -3.25 -8.19
N ASP A 29 -12.01 -4.18 -9.05
CA ASP A 29 -12.40 -4.13 -10.45
C ASP A 29 -13.88 -4.52 -10.55
N PRO A 30 -14.72 -3.66 -11.13
CA PRO A 30 -16.15 -3.98 -11.20
C PRO A 30 -16.47 -5.16 -12.09
N ALA A 31 -15.64 -5.46 -13.06
CA ALA A 31 -15.92 -6.55 -13.99
C ALA A 31 -15.54 -7.90 -13.39
N THR A 32 -14.39 -7.99 -12.76
CA THR A 32 -13.89 -9.27 -12.24
C THR A 32 -14.11 -9.41 -10.75
N ARG A 33 -14.41 -8.32 -10.06
CA ARG A 33 -14.60 -8.30 -8.63
C ARG A 33 -13.31 -8.58 -7.85
N SER A 34 -12.19 -8.61 -8.53
CA SER A 34 -10.92 -8.81 -7.86
C SER A 34 -10.36 -7.48 -7.38
N TRP A 35 -9.48 -7.55 -6.39
CA TRP A 35 -8.93 -6.36 -5.72
C TRP A 35 -7.47 -6.17 -6.10
N SER A 36 -7.06 -4.92 -6.11
CA SER A 36 -5.67 -4.57 -6.36
C SER A 36 -5.36 -3.30 -5.58
N TRP A 37 -4.09 -2.91 -5.58
CA TRP A 37 -3.70 -1.69 -4.88
C TRP A 37 -2.66 -0.93 -5.68
N LYS A 38 -2.68 0.39 -5.51
CA LYS A 38 -1.62 1.28 -5.97
C LYS A 38 -1.18 2.08 -4.76
N GLY A 39 0.12 2.13 -4.55
CA GLY A 39 0.62 2.77 -3.36
C GLY A 39 1.83 3.60 -3.61
N HIS A 40 2.22 4.31 -2.56
CA HIS A 40 3.40 5.15 -2.60
C HIS A 40 4.11 5.09 -1.26
N ILE A 41 5.40 5.36 -1.30
CA ILE A 41 6.22 5.49 -0.10
C ILE A 41 6.94 6.81 -0.22
N ASP A 42 6.82 7.63 0.82
CA ASP A 42 7.41 8.97 0.84
C ASP A 42 8.49 8.99 1.90
N LEU A 43 9.65 8.48 1.54
CA LEU A 43 10.76 8.38 2.48
C LEU A 43 11.26 9.77 2.84
N GLU A 44 11.48 9.98 4.13
CA GLU A 44 11.79 11.30 4.64
C GLU A 44 13.04 11.89 3.99
N ASP A 45 14.08 11.10 3.90
CA ASP A 45 15.34 11.56 3.29
C ASP A 45 15.65 10.72 2.07
N GLY A 46 14.64 10.31 1.34
CA GLY A 46 14.84 9.43 0.22
C GLY A 46 13.86 9.73 -0.91
N PRO A 47 13.88 8.90 -1.91
CA PRO A 47 13.02 9.14 -3.06
C PRO A 47 11.57 8.85 -2.77
N TYR A 48 10.72 9.61 -3.44
CA TYR A 48 9.30 9.29 -3.50
C TYR A 48 9.12 8.17 -4.53
N SER A 49 8.42 7.12 -4.15
CA SER A 49 8.26 5.97 -5.02
C SER A 49 6.81 5.57 -5.11
N GLU A 50 6.38 5.14 -6.28
CA GLU A 50 5.03 4.64 -6.50
C GLU A 50 5.10 3.20 -6.96
N PHE A 51 4.17 2.39 -6.47
CA PHE A 51 4.14 0.98 -6.75
C PHE A 51 2.70 0.54 -6.96
N SER A 52 2.52 -0.61 -7.58
CA SER A 52 1.20 -1.19 -7.70
C SER A 52 1.32 -2.70 -7.56
N SER A 53 0.22 -3.33 -7.18
CA SER A 53 0.20 -4.77 -7.14
C SER A 53 0.27 -5.30 -8.56
N ARG A 54 1.00 -6.38 -8.74
CA ARG A 54 1.09 -7.00 -10.05
C ARG A 54 0.15 -8.16 -10.18
N ARG A 55 -0.62 -8.38 -9.15
CA ARG A 55 -1.59 -9.46 -9.13
C ARG A 55 -2.85 -8.93 -8.48
N SER A 56 -3.91 -9.69 -8.56
CA SER A 56 -5.15 -9.32 -7.93
C SER A 56 -5.41 -10.24 -6.75
N PHE A 57 -6.37 -9.84 -5.93
CA PHE A 57 -6.68 -10.51 -4.69
C PHE A 57 -8.18 -10.72 -4.61
N THR A 58 -8.57 -11.69 -3.82
CA THR A 58 -9.98 -12.02 -3.67
C THR A 58 -10.73 -11.00 -2.83
N THR A 59 -10.05 -10.42 -1.85
CA THR A 59 -10.67 -9.46 -0.94
C THR A 59 -9.80 -8.23 -0.80
N GLY A 60 -10.44 -7.12 -0.39
CA GLY A 60 -9.69 -5.92 -0.10
C GLY A 60 -8.73 -6.09 1.04
N SER A 61 -9.11 -6.91 2.01
CA SER A 61 -8.25 -7.19 3.15
C SER A 61 -6.95 -7.87 2.73
N GLU A 62 -7.04 -8.80 1.80
CA GLU A 62 -5.83 -9.44 1.28
C GLU A 62 -4.96 -8.45 0.53
N ALA A 63 -5.59 -7.57 -0.25
CA ALA A 63 -4.84 -6.54 -0.96
C ALA A 63 -4.12 -5.62 0.02
N GLU A 64 -4.80 -5.23 1.11
CA GLU A 64 -4.18 -4.39 2.13
C GLU A 64 -2.98 -5.08 2.76
N ASP A 65 -3.14 -6.34 3.13
CA ASP A 65 -2.05 -7.06 3.79
C ASP A 65 -0.84 -7.16 2.88
N HIS A 66 -1.09 -7.43 1.61
CA HIS A 66 -0.01 -7.50 0.65
C HIS A 66 0.69 -6.15 0.52
N MET A 67 -0.09 -5.09 0.42
CA MET A 67 0.44 -3.74 0.31
C MET A 67 1.29 -3.37 1.52
N ARG A 68 0.80 -3.67 2.73
CA ARG A 68 1.56 -3.35 3.94
C ARG A 68 2.87 -4.09 3.99
N ARG A 69 2.87 -5.37 3.68
CA ARG A 69 4.11 -6.14 3.68
C ARG A 69 5.07 -5.59 2.65
N PHE A 70 4.56 -5.24 1.48
CA PHE A 70 5.39 -4.66 0.44
C PHE A 70 6.02 -3.36 0.92
N ALA A 71 5.21 -2.46 1.49
CA ALA A 71 5.72 -1.17 1.94
C ALA A 71 6.71 -1.33 3.07
N HIS A 72 6.40 -2.19 4.04
CA HIS A 72 7.29 -2.40 5.18
C HIS A 72 8.63 -2.94 4.72
N GLU A 73 8.62 -3.88 3.80
CA GLU A 73 9.85 -4.46 3.30
C GLU A 73 10.70 -3.42 2.58
N ARG A 74 10.07 -2.58 1.77
CA ARG A 74 10.80 -1.54 1.05
C ARG A 74 11.39 -0.53 2.01
N ILE A 75 10.63 -0.15 3.02
CA ILE A 75 11.12 0.80 4.02
C ILE A 75 12.27 0.19 4.80
N ASP A 76 12.13 -1.06 5.22
CA ASP A 76 13.21 -1.74 5.93
C ASP A 76 14.48 -1.80 5.11
N ASN A 77 14.35 -2.14 3.83
CA ASN A 77 15.49 -2.22 2.94
C ASN A 77 16.16 -0.86 2.77
N TRP A 78 15.37 0.18 2.61
CA TRP A 78 15.90 1.53 2.48
C TRP A 78 16.67 1.95 3.73
N LEU A 79 16.05 1.73 4.90
CA LEU A 79 16.68 2.13 6.14
C LEU A 79 17.96 1.38 6.40
N ARG A 80 17.97 0.09 6.07
CA ARG A 80 19.18 -0.72 6.23
C ARG A 80 20.29 -0.22 5.33
N ALA A 81 19.93 0.13 4.09
CA ALA A 81 20.93 0.55 3.13
C ALA A 81 21.50 1.93 3.45
N THR A 82 20.75 2.76 4.15
CA THR A 82 21.17 4.13 4.40
C THR A 82 21.67 4.35 5.82
N GLN A 83 21.93 3.29 6.57
CA GLN A 83 22.46 3.39 7.92
C GLN A 83 23.85 2.80 7.97
N PRO A 84 24.83 3.50 7.43
CA PRO A 84 26.17 2.93 7.34
C PRO A 84 26.82 2.70 8.69
N GLY A 85 26.40 3.43 9.68
CA GLY A 85 26.99 3.28 10.99
C GLY A 85 26.51 2.07 11.76
N SER A 86 25.61 1.33 11.21
CA SER A 86 25.03 0.21 11.94
C SER A 86 25.93 -1.02 11.95
N LEU A 87 27.10 -0.89 11.55
CA LEU A 87 28.04 -1.99 11.53
C LEU A 87 28.36 -2.48 12.91
#